data_60c6f55465615ca2e887b03be03779ff
#
_entry.id   60c6f55465615ca2e887b03be03779ff
#
_cell.length_a   1.000
_cell.length_b   1.000
_cell.length_c   1.000
_cell.angle_alpha   90.00
_cell.angle_beta   90.00
_cell.angle_gamma   90.00
#
_symmetry.space_group_name_H-M   'P 1'
#
loop_
_entity.id
_entity.type
_entity.pdbx_description
1 polymer ?
#
loop_
_entity_poly.entity_id
_entity_poly.type
_entity_poly.pdbx_seq_one_letter_code
_entity_poly.pdbx_strand_id
1 'polypeptide(L)'
;MPDPARMDLERYWDGQRWTQRVRDRASQVEYLPDALGRSGRSGWSGWSTRERGRGQSRGENRAVSGWVVGLLIALAVTVPTTGYMGALPTWIPWPAAWVQSVPEGPEVAYPVFGSDDLVLFLARSMVAQESSINVTFVTALPTGGASRVQDAMSEALTQNPHAFVDGYVIEMTNGVTSVTPHYLYDDDEAERRRAETSSAVATLVVVSGAAMAEGDAQKAALIHDEIVRTATYDEEANLKIVAGSELADIAASQEAYGILVDHTAVCTGYAQAFLLAADAVGLRAVIVTGEANSGLTTGAHAWDRVWVSGAWRVVDVTWDDAGDDVRAQATHGVRRDYFLLNADDPKLNTREADLGWVLDARAGDYE
;
A
#
# COMPACT_ATOMS: atom_id res chain seq x y z
N MET A 1 -20.40 -3.84 16.35
CA MET A 1 -21.65 -4.64 16.17
C MET A 1 -21.29 -5.97 15.51
N PRO A 2 -22.05 -7.06 15.74
CA PRO A 2 -21.76 -8.33 15.05
C PRO A 2 -21.75 -8.13 13.53
N ASP A 3 -20.80 -8.78 12.84
CA ASP A 3 -20.77 -8.80 11.38
C ASP A 3 -21.99 -9.58 10.87
N PRO A 4 -22.79 -9.02 9.94
CA PRO A 4 -23.97 -9.72 9.40
C PRO A 4 -23.64 -11.04 8.70
N ALA A 5 -22.42 -11.20 8.19
CA ALA A 5 -21.96 -12.39 7.48
C ALA A 5 -21.21 -13.38 8.38
N ARG A 6 -20.69 -12.93 9.54
CA ARG A 6 -19.87 -13.76 10.44
C ARG A 6 -20.11 -13.38 11.90
N MET A 7 -20.71 -14.27 12.68
CA MET A 7 -21.05 -14.02 14.09
C MET A 7 -19.84 -13.95 15.04
N ASP A 8 -18.69 -14.45 14.64
CA ASP A 8 -17.42 -14.41 15.36
C ASP A 8 -16.69 -13.06 15.23
N LEU A 9 -17.14 -12.22 14.28
CA LEU A 9 -16.55 -10.92 14.01
C LEU A 9 -17.47 -9.76 14.41
N GLU A 10 -16.85 -8.64 14.75
CA GLU A 10 -17.50 -7.34 14.88
C GLU A 10 -17.04 -6.43 13.77
N ARG A 11 -17.97 -5.94 12.96
CA ARG A 11 -17.68 -4.97 11.90
C ARG A 11 -18.00 -3.56 12.39
N TYR A 12 -17.21 -2.59 11.94
CA TYR A 12 -17.45 -1.20 12.26
C TYR A 12 -18.48 -0.58 11.32
N TRP A 13 -19.39 0.19 11.91
CA TRP A 13 -20.39 1.01 11.20
C TRP A 13 -19.98 2.47 11.30
N ASP A 14 -19.82 3.17 10.17
CA ASP A 14 -19.37 4.57 10.12
C ASP A 14 -20.48 5.62 10.26
N GLY A 15 -21.71 5.15 10.46
CA GLY A 15 -22.91 5.99 10.52
C GLY A 15 -23.76 5.96 9.24
N GLN A 16 -23.21 5.50 8.12
CA GLN A 16 -23.90 5.39 6.83
C GLN A 16 -23.81 3.98 6.23
N ARG A 17 -22.67 3.29 6.42
CA ARG A 17 -22.42 1.95 5.87
C ARG A 17 -21.53 1.11 6.80
N TRP A 18 -21.51 -0.20 6.55
CA TRP A 18 -20.56 -1.11 7.18
C TRP A 18 -19.19 -0.93 6.55
N THR A 19 -18.21 -0.61 7.38
CA THR A 19 -16.81 -0.51 6.93
C THR A 19 -16.20 -1.89 6.71
N GLN A 20 -15.09 -1.96 6.05
CA GLN A 20 -14.33 -3.21 5.90
C GLN A 20 -13.52 -3.58 7.16
N ARG A 21 -13.43 -2.68 8.16
CA ARG A 21 -12.77 -2.99 9.43
C ARG A 21 -13.58 -4.00 10.21
N VAL A 22 -12.94 -5.09 10.60
CA VAL A 22 -13.52 -6.12 11.47
C VAL A 22 -12.60 -6.38 12.67
N ARG A 23 -13.21 -6.81 13.77
CA ARG A 23 -12.51 -7.23 14.96
C ARG A 23 -13.01 -8.62 15.37
N ASP A 24 -12.08 -9.53 15.64
CA ASP A 24 -12.42 -10.83 16.20
C ASP A 24 -12.89 -10.66 17.65
N ARG A 25 -14.04 -11.24 17.99
CA ARG A 25 -14.66 -11.07 19.31
C ARG A 25 -13.90 -11.76 20.44
N ALA A 26 -13.21 -12.83 20.14
CA ALA A 26 -12.51 -13.62 21.14
C ALA A 26 -11.11 -13.07 21.42
N SER A 27 -10.37 -12.73 20.37
CA SER A 27 -9.00 -12.23 20.46
C SER A 27 -8.90 -10.73 20.62
N GLN A 28 -9.97 -9.97 20.32
CA GLN A 28 -9.99 -8.50 20.24
C GLN A 28 -9.02 -7.94 19.20
N VAL A 29 -8.53 -8.76 18.27
CA VAL A 29 -7.65 -8.35 17.19
C VAL A 29 -8.49 -7.69 16.09
N GLU A 30 -8.09 -6.50 15.66
CA GLU A 30 -8.68 -5.80 14.53
C GLU A 30 -7.92 -6.15 13.25
N TYR A 31 -8.64 -6.37 12.17
CA TYR A 31 -8.09 -6.57 10.84
C TYR A 31 -9.03 -6.03 9.78
N LEU A 32 -8.45 -5.67 8.64
CA LEU A 32 -9.21 -5.44 7.43
C LEU A 32 -9.36 -6.79 6.75
N PRO A 33 -10.57 -7.26 6.43
CA PRO A 33 -10.71 -8.40 5.55
C PRO A 33 -10.12 -8.03 4.19
N ASP A 34 -9.37 -8.97 3.64
CA ASP A 34 -8.65 -8.85 2.40
C ASP A 34 -9.37 -8.03 1.33
N ALA A 35 -8.65 -7.12 0.73
CA ALA A 35 -9.05 -6.43 -0.49
C ALA A 35 -9.20 -7.41 -1.68
N LEU A 36 -8.80 -8.65 -1.52
CA LEU A 36 -8.81 -9.70 -2.52
C LEU A 36 -9.60 -10.92 -2.06
N GLY A 37 -10.92 -10.87 -2.19
CA GLY A 37 -11.76 -12.04 -2.29
C GLY A 37 -12.32 -12.64 -1.02
N ARG A 38 -13.56 -13.02 -1.12
CA ARG A 38 -14.39 -13.71 -0.13
C ARG A 38 -13.84 -15.08 0.22
N SER A 39 -13.86 -15.34 1.52
CA SER A 39 -14.03 -16.63 2.17
C SER A 39 -13.24 -17.80 1.64
N GLY A 40 -12.19 -18.08 2.30
CA GLY A 40 -11.48 -19.34 2.20
C GLY A 40 -10.08 -19.11 2.67
N ARG A 41 -9.76 -19.65 3.81
CA ARG A 41 -8.43 -19.72 4.38
C ARG A 41 -7.37 -19.71 3.30
N SER A 42 -6.72 -18.61 3.07
CA SER A 42 -5.33 -18.56 2.64
C SER A 42 -4.94 -17.18 2.09
N GLY A 43 -3.81 -16.71 2.49
CA GLY A 43 -2.93 -15.99 1.62
C GLY A 43 -2.82 -14.49 1.74
N TRP A 44 -3.58 -13.76 2.52
CA TRP A 44 -3.25 -12.38 2.98
C TRP A 44 -3.62 -12.22 4.45
N SER A 45 -3.28 -13.20 5.24
CA SER A 45 -3.55 -13.25 6.68
C SER A 45 -2.36 -12.73 7.47
N GLY A 46 -1.95 -11.53 7.26
CA GLY A 46 -0.75 -11.04 7.88
C GLY A 46 -0.91 -10.04 9.01
N TRP A 47 -2.10 -9.78 9.49
CA TRP A 47 -2.29 -8.77 10.55
C TRP A 47 -2.53 -9.44 11.90
N SER A 48 -1.48 -9.88 12.57
CA SER A 48 -1.60 -10.31 13.95
C SER A 48 -0.65 -9.54 14.86
N THR A 49 -1.21 -8.73 15.75
CA THR A 49 -0.50 -8.23 16.92
C THR A 49 -0.54 -9.31 17.99
N ARG A 50 0.58 -9.93 18.30
CA ARG A 50 0.68 -10.88 19.41
C ARG A 50 1.22 -10.20 20.64
N GLU A 51 0.33 -9.73 21.51
CA GLU A 51 0.70 -9.40 22.89
C GLU A 51 0.87 -10.67 23.69
N ARG A 52 2.09 -10.99 24.12
CA ARG A 52 2.31 -11.97 25.19
C ARG A 52 2.21 -11.27 26.54
N GLY A 53 1.08 -11.42 27.18
CA GLY A 53 0.91 -11.07 28.58
C GLY A 53 1.92 -11.84 29.43
N ARG A 54 2.70 -11.12 30.23
CA ARG A 54 3.60 -11.68 31.22
C ARG A 54 3.06 -11.42 32.61
N GLY A 55 2.94 -12.51 33.37
CA GLY A 55 2.54 -12.54 34.76
C GLY A 55 3.47 -11.71 35.65
N GLN A 56 2.85 -11.13 36.66
CA GLN A 56 3.48 -10.37 37.72
C GLN A 56 4.53 -11.20 38.48
N SER A 57 5.70 -10.61 38.66
CA SER A 57 6.56 -10.93 39.81
C SER A 57 6.88 -9.65 40.56
N ARG A 58 6.54 -9.69 41.85
CA ARG A 58 6.85 -8.70 42.86
C ARG A 58 8.34 -8.68 43.15
N GLY A 59 8.94 -7.51 43.25
CA GLY A 59 10.31 -7.32 43.77
C GLY A 59 10.51 -5.88 44.23
N GLU A 60 10.91 -5.76 45.49
CA GLU A 60 10.94 -4.59 46.34
C GLU A 60 11.95 -3.50 45.99
N ASN A 61 11.52 -2.27 46.22
CA ASN A 61 12.17 -1.05 46.72
C ASN A 61 13.69 -0.89 46.75
N ARG A 62 14.13 0.23 46.12
CA ARG A 62 15.09 1.14 46.78
C ARG A 62 14.80 2.59 46.40
N ALA A 63 14.62 3.40 47.41
CA ALA A 63 14.37 4.83 47.30
C ALA A 63 15.62 5.58 46.89
N VAL A 64 15.47 6.50 45.93
CA VAL A 64 16.46 7.55 45.61
C VAL A 64 15.77 8.89 45.75
N SER A 65 16.38 9.76 46.52
CA SER A 65 15.90 11.07 46.99
C SER A 65 15.50 12.04 45.88
N GLY A 66 14.50 12.63 46.06
CA GLY A 66 13.22 13.02 45.91
C GLY A 66 12.89 14.43 45.57
N TRP A 67 13.41 15.42 44.96
CA TRP A 67 12.71 16.69 44.74
C TRP A 67 12.64 17.16 43.27
N VAL A 68 13.50 16.73 42.41
CA VAL A 68 13.45 17.08 40.98
C VAL A 68 12.61 16.09 40.17
N VAL A 69 12.46 14.85 40.65
CA VAL A 69 11.64 13.80 40.02
C VAL A 69 10.14 14.01 40.30
N GLY A 70 9.78 14.67 41.39
CA GLY A 70 8.38 14.89 41.78
C GLY A 70 7.59 15.79 40.82
N LEU A 71 8.23 16.78 40.18
CA LEU A 71 7.53 17.70 39.28
C LEU A 71 7.29 17.09 37.90
N LEU A 72 8.18 16.21 37.43
CA LEU A 72 8.01 15.49 36.17
C LEU A 72 7.04 14.31 36.29
N ILE A 73 6.99 13.68 37.48
CA ILE A 73 6.04 12.59 37.76
C ILE A 73 4.62 13.14 37.97
N ALA A 74 4.47 14.33 38.55
CA ALA A 74 3.17 14.98 38.71
C ALA A 74 2.55 15.37 37.37
N LEU A 75 3.36 15.78 36.36
CA LEU A 75 2.90 16.04 35.01
C LEU A 75 2.53 14.74 34.25
N ALA A 76 3.25 13.65 34.50
CA ALA A 76 3.00 12.36 33.83
C ALA A 76 1.80 11.59 34.42
N VAL A 77 1.46 11.81 35.70
CA VAL A 77 0.36 11.09 36.39
C VAL A 77 -0.99 11.80 36.26
N THR A 78 -1.00 13.12 36.05
CA THR A 78 -2.27 13.87 35.87
C THR A 78 -2.82 13.80 34.44
N VAL A 79 -2.00 13.47 33.45
CA VAL A 79 -2.43 13.38 32.05
C VAL A 79 -3.24 12.11 31.73
N PRO A 80 -2.93 10.91 32.28
CA PRO A 80 -3.71 9.71 31.98
C PRO A 80 -5.10 9.65 32.62
N THR A 81 -5.34 10.41 33.68
CA THR A 81 -6.61 10.32 34.42
C THR A 81 -7.72 11.22 33.86
N THR A 82 -7.40 12.12 32.94
CA THR A 82 -8.42 13.05 32.40
C THR A 82 -8.94 12.67 31.03
N GLY A 83 -8.43 11.63 30.38
CA GLY A 83 -8.92 11.17 29.07
C GLY A 83 -8.86 12.25 27.93
N TYR A 84 -8.12 13.34 28.14
CA TYR A 84 -8.11 14.51 27.27
C TYR A 84 -6.73 14.79 26.68
N MET A 85 -6.09 13.80 26.06
CA MET A 85 -4.81 14.02 25.35
C MET A 85 -4.97 14.78 24.02
N GLY A 86 -6.19 14.99 23.53
CA GLY A 86 -6.45 15.80 22.34
C GLY A 86 -6.59 17.30 22.57
N ALA A 87 -6.36 17.81 23.79
CA ALA A 87 -6.64 19.20 24.12
C ALA A 87 -5.50 19.90 24.90
N LEU A 88 -4.24 19.50 24.69
CA LEU A 88 -3.14 20.36 25.14
C LEU A 88 -3.15 21.63 24.29
N PRO A 89 -3.10 22.82 24.93
CA PRO A 89 -3.05 24.07 24.21
C PRO A 89 -1.88 24.05 23.23
N THR A 90 -2.12 24.47 21.99
CA THR A 90 -1.11 24.50 20.90
C THR A 90 0.10 25.39 21.18
N TRP A 91 0.08 26.16 22.29
CA TRP A 91 1.20 26.99 22.73
C TRP A 91 2.20 26.25 23.65
N ILE A 92 1.90 25.02 24.09
CA ILE A 92 2.88 24.20 24.82
C ILE A 92 3.73 23.51 23.77
N PRO A 93 4.98 23.92 23.54
CA PRO A 93 5.85 23.20 22.63
C PRO A 93 6.11 21.83 23.26
N TRP A 94 5.79 20.78 22.50
CA TRP A 94 6.24 19.43 22.83
C TRP A 94 7.77 19.48 22.98
N PRO A 95 8.35 18.88 24.01
CA PRO A 95 9.79 18.76 24.08
C PRO A 95 10.27 18.11 22.78
N ALA A 96 11.16 18.78 22.05
CA ALA A 96 11.70 18.25 20.79
C ALA A 96 12.31 16.84 20.92
N ALA A 97 12.68 16.45 22.15
CA ALA A 97 13.14 15.11 22.47
C ALA A 97 12.05 14.00 22.38
N TRP A 98 10.78 14.36 22.23
CA TRP A 98 9.67 13.38 22.12
C TRP A 98 9.18 13.21 20.69
N VAL A 99 9.61 14.05 19.79
CA VAL A 99 9.40 13.89 18.35
C VAL A 99 10.65 13.18 17.81
N GLN A 100 10.65 11.86 17.88
CA GLN A 100 11.66 11.10 17.15
C GLN A 100 11.37 11.29 15.66
N SER A 101 12.34 11.84 14.93
CA SER A 101 12.26 11.89 13.46
C SER A 101 12.23 10.46 12.93
N VAL A 102 11.45 10.24 11.88
CA VAL A 102 11.52 8.97 11.14
C VAL A 102 12.93 8.83 10.57
N PRO A 103 13.59 7.67 10.71
CA PRO A 103 14.87 7.43 10.05
C PRO A 103 14.73 7.48 8.53
N GLU A 104 15.77 7.87 7.82
CA GLU A 104 15.76 7.84 6.34
C GLU A 104 15.65 6.42 5.78
N GLY A 105 16.06 5.42 6.55
CA GLY A 105 16.13 4.02 6.11
C GLY A 105 17.39 3.71 5.29
N PRO A 106 17.52 2.49 4.78
CA PRO A 106 18.64 2.10 3.93
C PRO A 106 18.64 2.84 2.59
N GLU A 107 19.81 3.07 2.02
CA GLU A 107 19.94 3.53 0.64
C GLU A 107 19.64 2.37 -0.31
N VAL A 108 18.78 2.62 -1.31
CA VAL A 108 18.38 1.62 -2.31
C VAL A 108 18.54 2.20 -3.71
N ALA A 109 18.84 1.33 -4.68
CA ALA A 109 19.10 1.74 -6.07
C ALA A 109 17.83 1.91 -6.90
N TYR A 110 16.70 1.44 -6.39
CA TYR A 110 15.42 1.43 -7.10
C TYR A 110 14.47 2.51 -6.57
N PRO A 111 13.56 3.03 -7.39
CA PRO A 111 12.61 4.03 -6.96
C PRO A 111 11.73 3.50 -5.82
N VAL A 112 11.45 4.37 -4.86
CA VAL A 112 10.50 4.13 -3.78
C VAL A 112 9.51 5.27 -3.70
N PHE A 113 8.27 4.93 -3.40
CA PHE A 113 7.14 5.86 -3.41
C PHE A 113 6.45 5.87 -2.04
N GLY A 114 6.02 7.03 -1.61
CA GLY A 114 5.28 7.18 -0.36
C GLY A 114 4.86 8.61 -0.08
N SER A 115 3.75 8.77 0.63
CA SER A 115 3.18 10.08 0.97
C SER A 115 3.82 10.74 2.18
N ASP A 116 4.57 9.99 3.00
CA ASP A 116 5.29 10.53 4.15
C ASP A 116 6.60 9.76 4.44
N ASP A 117 7.40 10.30 5.36
CA ASP A 117 8.70 9.71 5.73
C ASP A 117 8.59 8.28 6.26
N LEU A 118 7.49 7.92 6.96
CA LEU A 118 7.31 6.56 7.47
C LEU A 118 7.06 5.57 6.35
N VAL A 119 6.25 5.93 5.37
CA VAL A 119 6.00 5.10 4.18
C VAL A 119 7.30 4.90 3.42
N LEU A 120 8.07 5.96 3.18
CA LEU A 120 9.36 5.90 2.50
C LEU A 120 10.39 5.07 3.27
N PHE A 121 10.45 5.20 4.60
CA PHE A 121 11.31 4.38 5.45
C PHE A 121 10.99 2.88 5.32
N LEU A 122 9.69 2.53 5.42
CA LEU A 122 9.23 1.15 5.28
C LEU A 122 9.49 0.61 3.87
N ALA A 123 9.23 1.41 2.85
CA ALA A 123 9.48 1.05 1.45
C ALA A 123 10.95 0.75 1.20
N ARG A 124 11.86 1.64 1.65
CA ARG A 124 13.31 1.43 1.52
C ARG A 124 13.77 0.17 2.25
N SER A 125 13.29 -0.03 3.49
CA SER A 125 13.61 -1.23 4.27
C SER A 125 13.14 -2.52 3.58
N MET A 126 11.96 -2.52 2.97
CA MET A 126 11.45 -3.67 2.21
C MET A 126 12.22 -3.89 0.91
N VAL A 127 12.55 -2.84 0.15
CA VAL A 127 13.36 -2.97 -1.06
C VAL A 127 14.78 -3.45 -0.74
N ALA A 128 15.33 -3.07 0.42
CA ALA A 128 16.60 -3.58 0.93
C ALA A 128 16.49 -4.98 1.54
N GLN A 129 15.33 -5.60 1.55
CA GLN A 129 15.04 -6.92 2.13
C GLN A 129 15.46 -7.07 3.60
N GLU A 130 15.27 -6.02 4.42
CA GLU A 130 15.49 -6.13 5.86
C GLU A 130 14.56 -7.17 6.48
N SER A 131 15.13 -8.15 7.17
CA SER A 131 14.35 -9.24 7.82
C SER A 131 13.50 -8.76 9.00
N SER A 132 13.80 -7.59 9.56
CA SER A 132 13.06 -6.99 10.67
C SER A 132 13.26 -5.48 10.68
N ILE A 133 12.17 -4.73 10.59
CA ILE A 133 12.15 -3.27 10.51
C ILE A 133 11.70 -2.71 11.86
N ASN A 134 12.56 -1.95 12.55
CA ASN A 134 12.23 -1.38 13.84
C ASN A 134 11.37 -0.13 13.69
N VAL A 135 10.14 -0.16 14.21
CA VAL A 135 9.16 0.93 14.17
C VAL A 135 8.79 1.44 15.58
N THR A 136 9.61 1.16 16.57
CA THR A 136 9.37 1.57 17.98
C THR A 136 9.19 3.08 18.10
N PHE A 137 9.88 3.88 17.30
CA PHE A 137 9.78 5.34 17.29
C PHE A 137 8.36 5.83 16.96
N VAL A 138 7.59 5.07 16.17
CA VAL A 138 6.19 5.38 15.85
C VAL A 138 5.26 4.92 16.96
N THR A 139 5.45 3.68 17.45
CA THR A 139 4.53 3.05 18.40
C THR A 139 4.71 3.55 19.84
N ALA A 140 5.85 4.17 20.15
CA ALA A 140 6.07 4.88 21.42
C ALA A 140 5.23 6.17 21.56
N LEU A 141 4.55 6.62 20.49
CA LEU A 141 3.64 7.77 20.55
C LEU A 141 2.39 7.42 21.39
N PRO A 142 1.86 8.38 22.16
CA PRO A 142 0.75 8.13 23.11
C PRO A 142 -0.55 7.63 22.49
N THR A 143 -0.77 7.87 21.20
CA THR A 143 -2.01 7.51 20.50
C THR A 143 -1.75 7.08 19.07
N GLY A 144 -2.39 5.99 18.64
CA GLY A 144 -2.50 5.61 17.23
C GLY A 144 -1.24 5.06 16.54
N GLY A 145 -0.14 4.81 17.26
CA GLY A 145 1.11 4.38 16.65
C GLY A 145 1.01 3.07 15.86
N ALA A 146 0.26 2.08 16.37
CA ALA A 146 0.09 0.81 15.69
C ALA A 146 -0.73 0.94 14.39
N SER A 147 -1.85 1.69 14.43
CA SER A 147 -2.66 1.93 13.22
C SER A 147 -1.89 2.73 12.17
N ARG A 148 -1.05 3.69 12.60
CA ARG A 148 -0.20 4.45 11.68
C ARG A 148 0.82 3.56 10.96
N VAL A 149 1.42 2.58 11.67
CA VAL A 149 2.32 1.60 11.02
C VAL A 149 1.54 0.73 10.03
N GLN A 150 0.33 0.32 10.39
CA GLN A 150 -0.53 -0.46 9.50
C GLN A 150 -0.89 0.31 8.23
N ASP A 151 -1.37 1.54 8.38
CA ASP A 151 -1.74 2.40 7.24
C ASP A 151 -0.51 2.64 6.34
N ALA A 152 0.66 2.93 6.94
CA ALA A 152 1.90 3.14 6.19
C ALA A 152 2.40 1.88 5.49
N MET A 153 2.25 0.70 6.10
CA MET A 153 2.58 -0.58 5.46
C MET A 153 1.66 -0.87 4.28
N SER A 154 0.35 -0.63 4.41
CA SER A 154 -0.59 -0.81 3.30
C SER A 154 -0.21 0.07 2.10
N GLU A 155 0.11 1.33 2.35
CA GLU A 155 0.58 2.25 1.33
C GLU A 155 1.91 1.80 0.73
N ALA A 156 2.90 1.50 1.58
CA ALA A 156 4.22 1.09 1.13
C ALA A 156 4.17 -0.17 0.25
N LEU A 157 3.34 -1.17 0.60
CA LEU A 157 3.17 -2.39 -0.18
C LEU A 157 2.50 -2.12 -1.55
N THR A 158 1.49 -1.25 -1.57
CA THR A 158 0.77 -0.97 -2.82
C THR A 158 1.58 -0.12 -3.79
N GLN A 159 2.32 0.88 -3.25
CA GLN A 159 3.03 1.85 -4.10
C GLN A 159 4.43 1.40 -4.52
N ASN A 160 4.97 0.30 -3.98
CA ASN A 160 6.37 -0.05 -4.21
C ASN A 160 6.54 -1.40 -4.93
N PRO A 161 6.51 -1.41 -6.28
CA PRO A 161 6.63 -2.63 -7.09
C PRO A 161 7.88 -3.47 -6.83
N HIS A 162 8.93 -2.84 -6.29
CA HIS A 162 10.22 -3.49 -6.01
C HIS A 162 10.32 -4.14 -4.62
N ALA A 163 9.27 -4.07 -3.79
CA ALA A 163 9.30 -4.59 -2.42
C ALA A 163 9.20 -6.13 -2.36
N PHE A 164 8.42 -6.76 -3.26
CA PHE A 164 8.20 -8.21 -3.34
C PHE A 164 7.80 -8.86 -2.02
N VAL A 165 6.81 -8.29 -1.34
CA VAL A 165 6.32 -8.74 -0.04
C VAL A 165 4.88 -9.22 -0.17
N ASP A 166 4.59 -10.44 0.33
CA ASP A 166 3.26 -11.03 0.32
C ASP A 166 2.50 -10.87 1.64
N GLY A 167 3.17 -10.36 2.66
CA GLY A 167 2.58 -10.14 3.97
C GLY A 167 3.61 -9.70 4.99
N TYR A 168 3.14 -9.41 6.20
CA TYR A 168 4.04 -9.01 7.29
C TYR A 168 3.42 -9.28 8.65
N VAL A 169 4.27 -9.34 9.67
CA VAL A 169 3.85 -9.45 11.07
C VAL A 169 4.37 -8.24 11.84
N ILE A 170 3.52 -7.63 12.68
CA ILE A 170 3.96 -6.62 13.64
C ILE A 170 4.05 -7.27 15.00
N GLU A 171 5.23 -7.23 15.62
CA GLU A 171 5.46 -7.80 16.94
C GLU A 171 5.97 -6.73 17.91
N MET A 172 5.48 -6.80 19.15
CA MET A 172 6.02 -6.01 20.25
C MET A 172 6.65 -6.93 21.28
N THR A 173 7.95 -6.82 21.46
CA THR A 173 8.71 -7.64 22.42
C THR A 173 9.64 -6.76 23.23
N ASN A 174 9.51 -6.79 24.56
CA ASN A 174 10.33 -6.00 25.50
C ASN A 174 10.34 -4.48 25.22
N GLY A 175 9.22 -3.93 24.72
CA GLY A 175 9.09 -2.52 24.41
C GLY A 175 9.67 -2.12 23.05
N VAL A 176 10.15 -3.07 22.24
CA VAL A 176 10.55 -2.86 20.85
C VAL A 176 9.42 -3.35 19.95
N THR A 177 8.99 -2.50 19.03
CA THR A 177 8.03 -2.87 17.98
C THR A 177 8.77 -3.03 16.66
N SER A 178 8.56 -4.17 16.01
CA SER A 178 9.16 -4.47 14.71
C SER A 178 8.11 -4.97 13.73
N VAL A 179 8.34 -4.68 12.45
CA VAL A 179 7.66 -5.28 11.31
C VAL A 179 8.59 -6.32 10.72
N THR A 180 8.08 -7.53 10.53
CA THR A 180 8.79 -8.64 9.87
C THR A 180 8.09 -8.91 8.54
N PRO A 181 8.63 -8.45 7.39
CA PRO A 181 8.06 -8.74 6.07
C PRO A 181 8.24 -10.21 5.70
N HIS A 182 7.28 -10.75 4.94
CA HIS A 182 7.42 -12.03 4.27
C HIS A 182 7.75 -11.77 2.80
N TYR A 183 8.99 -12.04 2.42
CA TYR A 183 9.44 -11.84 1.05
C TYR A 183 9.08 -13.02 0.16
N LEU A 184 8.63 -12.72 -1.06
CA LEU A 184 8.30 -13.71 -2.09
C LEU A 184 9.56 -14.39 -2.66
N TYR A 185 10.69 -13.69 -2.64
CA TYR A 185 11.94 -14.09 -3.26
C TYR A 185 13.10 -13.95 -2.28
N ASP A 186 14.12 -14.74 -2.46
CA ASP A 186 15.43 -14.50 -1.83
C ASP A 186 16.12 -13.27 -2.46
N ASP A 187 17.24 -12.85 -1.86
CA ASP A 187 17.95 -11.63 -2.25
C ASP A 187 18.40 -11.65 -3.71
N ASP A 188 18.89 -12.80 -4.20
CA ASP A 188 19.43 -12.94 -5.55
C ASP A 188 18.32 -12.86 -6.61
N GLU A 189 17.19 -13.55 -6.39
CA GLU A 189 16.05 -13.53 -7.30
C GLU A 189 15.34 -12.16 -7.27
N ALA A 190 15.19 -11.56 -6.10
CA ALA A 190 14.62 -10.23 -5.98
C ALA A 190 15.46 -9.18 -6.72
N GLU A 191 16.79 -9.23 -6.57
CA GLU A 191 17.69 -8.31 -7.27
C GLU A 191 17.64 -8.51 -8.79
N ARG A 192 17.64 -9.77 -9.26
CA ARG A 192 17.47 -10.10 -10.68
C ARG A 192 16.19 -9.48 -11.24
N ARG A 193 15.06 -9.69 -10.57
CA ARG A 193 13.75 -9.15 -10.99
C ARG A 193 13.75 -7.64 -11.02
N ARG A 194 14.31 -6.97 -10.01
CA ARG A 194 14.43 -5.51 -9.98
C ARG A 194 15.24 -4.97 -11.16
N ALA A 195 16.39 -5.59 -11.43
CA ALA A 195 17.27 -5.20 -12.51
C ALA A 195 16.60 -5.38 -13.89
N GLU A 196 15.96 -6.52 -14.12
CA GLU A 196 15.26 -6.81 -15.37
C GLU A 196 14.04 -5.87 -15.56
N THR A 197 13.24 -5.65 -14.51
CA THR A 197 12.13 -4.69 -14.52
C THR A 197 12.61 -3.29 -14.86
N SER A 198 13.68 -2.81 -14.21
CA SER A 198 14.23 -1.47 -14.47
C SER A 198 14.77 -1.33 -15.88
N SER A 199 15.41 -2.37 -16.41
CA SER A 199 15.86 -2.40 -17.81
C SER A 199 14.70 -2.36 -18.80
N ALA A 200 13.61 -3.09 -18.50
CA ALA A 200 12.41 -3.10 -19.32
C ALA A 200 11.67 -1.76 -19.28
N VAL A 201 11.57 -1.10 -18.11
CA VAL A 201 11.06 0.28 -17.99
C VAL A 201 11.85 1.23 -18.88
N ALA A 202 13.19 1.20 -18.78
CA ALA A 202 14.06 2.05 -19.62
C ALA A 202 13.82 1.80 -21.12
N THR A 203 13.62 0.55 -21.52
CA THR A 203 13.30 0.18 -22.90
C THR A 203 11.93 0.71 -23.30
N LEU A 204 10.91 0.50 -22.48
CA LEU A 204 9.54 0.94 -22.75
C LEU A 204 9.46 2.44 -23.02
N VAL A 205 10.05 3.27 -22.15
CA VAL A 205 9.97 4.73 -22.30
C VAL A 205 10.73 5.26 -23.53
N VAL A 206 11.73 4.53 -24.01
CA VAL A 206 12.44 4.86 -25.25
C VAL A 206 11.65 4.39 -26.47
N VAL A 207 11.18 3.15 -26.49
CA VAL A 207 10.46 2.56 -27.64
C VAL A 207 9.12 3.25 -27.85
N SER A 208 8.39 3.56 -26.79
CA SER A 208 7.15 4.34 -26.87
C SER A 208 7.36 5.80 -27.33
N GLY A 209 8.57 6.32 -27.19
CA GLY A 209 8.88 7.74 -27.41
C GLY A 209 8.54 8.63 -26.20
N ALA A 210 8.07 8.09 -25.09
CA ALA A 210 7.69 8.86 -23.90
C ALA A 210 8.87 9.64 -23.30
N ALA A 211 10.08 9.11 -23.39
CA ALA A 211 11.31 9.78 -22.93
C ALA A 211 11.60 11.10 -23.66
N MET A 212 11.09 11.27 -24.88
CA MET A 212 11.31 12.45 -25.73
C MET A 212 10.07 13.36 -25.81
N ALA A 213 8.95 12.96 -25.22
CA ALA A 213 7.71 13.74 -25.24
C ALA A 213 7.82 14.96 -24.31
N GLU A 214 7.28 16.10 -24.76
CA GLU A 214 7.38 17.36 -24.00
C GLU A 214 6.24 17.55 -22.99
N GLY A 215 5.06 16.97 -23.25
CA GLY A 215 3.86 17.19 -22.43
C GLY A 215 3.47 15.98 -21.60
N ASP A 216 3.05 16.21 -20.35
CA ASP A 216 2.66 15.14 -19.41
C ASP A 216 1.58 14.21 -19.97
N ALA A 217 0.52 14.78 -20.58
CA ALA A 217 -0.53 13.99 -21.21
C ALA A 217 0.00 13.13 -22.37
N GLN A 218 0.98 13.63 -23.12
CA GLN A 218 1.60 12.88 -24.21
C GLN A 218 2.48 11.76 -23.68
N LYS A 219 3.29 12.02 -22.63
CA LYS A 219 4.10 10.99 -21.97
C LYS A 219 3.19 9.87 -21.47
N ALA A 220 2.14 10.23 -20.71
CA ALA A 220 1.18 9.26 -20.20
C ALA A 220 0.52 8.43 -21.31
N ALA A 221 0.14 9.07 -22.41
CA ALA A 221 -0.48 8.39 -23.55
C ALA A 221 0.47 7.39 -24.24
N LEU A 222 1.73 7.76 -24.39
CA LEU A 222 2.73 6.90 -25.04
C LEU A 222 3.07 5.69 -24.19
N ILE A 223 3.16 5.87 -22.86
CA ILE A 223 3.34 4.76 -21.90
C ILE A 223 2.14 3.82 -21.94
N HIS A 224 0.93 4.37 -21.78
CA HIS A 224 -0.32 3.62 -21.81
C HIS A 224 -0.44 2.77 -23.08
N ASP A 225 -0.25 3.39 -24.25
CA ASP A 225 -0.40 2.72 -25.53
C ASP A 225 0.64 1.61 -25.73
N GLU A 226 1.86 1.81 -25.23
CA GLU A 226 2.91 0.80 -25.35
C GLU A 226 2.58 -0.42 -24.46
N ILE A 227 2.12 -0.20 -23.23
CA ILE A 227 1.69 -1.30 -22.36
C ILE A 227 0.53 -2.06 -23.02
N VAL A 228 -0.56 -1.38 -23.43
CA VAL A 228 -1.71 -2.02 -24.09
C VAL A 228 -1.31 -2.78 -25.36
N ARG A 229 -0.30 -2.29 -26.08
CA ARG A 229 0.14 -2.91 -27.34
C ARG A 229 0.98 -4.16 -27.13
N THR A 230 1.70 -4.24 -26.02
CA THR A 230 2.67 -5.32 -25.76
C THR A 230 2.22 -6.33 -24.72
N ALA A 231 1.27 -5.97 -23.88
CA ALA A 231 0.78 -6.82 -22.80
C ALA A 231 -0.42 -7.69 -23.21
N THR A 232 -0.62 -8.76 -22.47
CA THR A 232 -1.78 -9.63 -22.54
C THR A 232 -2.31 -9.86 -21.13
N TYR A 233 -3.61 -9.75 -20.93
CA TYR A 233 -4.20 -10.02 -19.60
C TYR A 233 -4.13 -11.49 -19.24
N ASP A 234 -3.69 -11.80 -18.01
CA ASP A 234 -3.54 -13.17 -17.51
C ASP A 234 -4.86 -13.70 -16.94
N GLU A 235 -5.69 -14.27 -17.80
CA GLU A 235 -6.96 -14.88 -17.41
C GLU A 235 -6.75 -16.11 -16.49
N GLU A 236 -5.65 -16.85 -16.64
CA GLU A 236 -5.36 -18.01 -15.79
C GLU A 236 -5.04 -17.57 -14.36
N ALA A 237 -4.18 -16.58 -14.20
CA ALA A 237 -3.89 -16.00 -12.89
C ALA A 237 -5.15 -15.37 -12.27
N ASN A 238 -5.96 -14.68 -13.06
CA ASN A 238 -7.24 -14.13 -12.59
C ASN A 238 -8.18 -15.22 -12.05
N LEU A 239 -8.30 -16.35 -12.75
CA LEU A 239 -9.08 -17.49 -12.26
C LEU A 239 -8.50 -18.06 -10.97
N LYS A 240 -7.19 -18.13 -10.82
CA LYS A 240 -6.52 -18.57 -9.59
C LYS A 240 -6.79 -17.59 -8.43
N ILE A 241 -6.75 -16.26 -8.68
CA ILE A 241 -7.11 -15.23 -7.70
C ILE A 241 -8.54 -15.43 -7.21
N VAL A 242 -9.49 -15.58 -8.14
CA VAL A 242 -10.90 -15.80 -7.80
C VAL A 242 -11.09 -17.11 -7.03
N ALA A 243 -10.30 -18.13 -7.31
CA ALA A 243 -10.30 -19.41 -6.60
C ALA A 243 -9.61 -19.34 -5.21
N GLY A 244 -8.94 -18.24 -4.87
CA GLY A 244 -8.24 -18.05 -3.60
C GLY A 244 -6.91 -18.80 -3.52
N SER A 245 -6.19 -18.90 -4.63
CA SER A 245 -4.84 -19.46 -4.65
C SER A 245 -3.86 -18.63 -3.85
N GLU A 246 -2.77 -19.25 -3.37
CA GLU A 246 -1.70 -18.54 -2.67
C GLU A 246 -1.03 -17.50 -3.59
N LEU A 247 -0.59 -16.38 -3.03
CA LEU A 247 0.05 -15.31 -3.81
C LEU A 247 1.29 -15.81 -4.56
N ALA A 248 2.08 -16.68 -3.95
CA ALA A 248 3.26 -17.26 -4.58
C ALA A 248 2.98 -17.94 -5.93
N ASP A 249 1.76 -18.51 -6.11
CA ASP A 249 1.36 -19.18 -7.36
C ASP A 249 1.01 -18.22 -8.51
N ILE A 250 0.86 -16.93 -8.20
CA ILE A 250 0.41 -15.88 -9.12
C ILE A 250 1.28 -14.63 -9.05
N ALA A 251 2.35 -14.65 -8.25
CA ALA A 251 3.15 -13.46 -7.92
C ALA A 251 3.65 -12.74 -9.18
N ALA A 252 4.22 -13.46 -10.14
CA ALA A 252 4.73 -12.89 -11.37
C ALA A 252 3.66 -12.09 -12.14
N SER A 253 2.41 -12.59 -12.17
CA SER A 253 1.29 -11.90 -12.80
C SER A 253 0.82 -10.66 -12.04
N GLN A 254 1.14 -10.54 -10.76
CA GLN A 254 0.78 -9.38 -9.95
C GLN A 254 1.89 -8.31 -9.90
N GLU A 255 3.00 -8.55 -10.54
CA GLU A 255 4.17 -7.67 -10.53
C GLU A 255 4.33 -6.90 -11.83
N ALA A 256 4.98 -5.74 -11.76
CA ALA A 256 5.43 -5.02 -12.95
C ALA A 256 6.31 -5.91 -13.87
N TYR A 257 7.04 -6.85 -13.28
CA TYR A 257 7.83 -7.85 -13.99
C TYR A 257 6.99 -8.64 -15.01
N GLY A 258 5.80 -9.09 -14.61
CA GLY A 258 4.88 -9.81 -15.51
C GLY A 258 4.56 -9.03 -16.78
N ILE A 259 4.24 -7.74 -16.67
CA ILE A 259 3.94 -6.89 -17.83
C ILE A 259 5.21 -6.53 -18.61
N LEU A 260 6.25 -6.14 -17.91
CA LEU A 260 7.42 -5.52 -18.57
C LEU A 260 8.39 -6.53 -19.16
N VAL A 261 8.45 -7.76 -18.58
CA VAL A 261 9.39 -8.81 -18.99
C VAL A 261 8.65 -9.99 -19.62
N ASP A 262 7.59 -10.50 -18.96
CA ASP A 262 6.84 -11.67 -19.44
C ASP A 262 5.68 -11.29 -20.38
N HIS A 263 5.33 -10.00 -20.47
CA HIS A 263 4.24 -9.43 -21.25
C HIS A 263 2.85 -9.97 -20.89
N THR A 264 2.70 -10.51 -19.68
CA THR A 264 1.45 -11.10 -19.20
C THR A 264 1.26 -10.84 -17.72
N ALA A 265 0.15 -10.20 -17.31
CA ALA A 265 -0.18 -9.98 -15.91
C ALA A 265 -1.68 -9.68 -15.71
N VAL A 266 -2.07 -9.58 -14.43
CA VAL A 266 -3.38 -9.06 -14.02
C VAL A 266 -3.28 -7.55 -13.71
N CYS A 267 -4.39 -6.93 -13.33
CA CYS A 267 -4.51 -5.48 -13.13
C CYS A 267 -3.40 -4.84 -12.28
N THR A 268 -2.95 -5.51 -11.22
CA THR A 268 -1.86 -5.01 -10.37
C THR A 268 -0.55 -4.84 -11.13
N GLY A 269 -0.20 -5.81 -11.99
CA GLY A 269 1.00 -5.72 -12.82
C GLY A 269 0.92 -4.58 -13.83
N TYR A 270 -0.25 -4.34 -14.45
CA TYR A 270 -0.49 -3.20 -15.35
C TYR A 270 -0.28 -1.87 -14.62
N ALA A 271 -0.91 -1.69 -13.45
CA ALA A 271 -0.78 -0.48 -12.67
C ALA A 271 0.67 -0.23 -12.23
N GLN A 272 1.34 -1.26 -11.73
CA GLN A 272 2.75 -1.15 -11.33
C GLN A 272 3.68 -0.80 -12.52
N ALA A 273 3.44 -1.37 -13.69
CA ALA A 273 4.21 -1.05 -14.87
C ALA A 273 4.00 0.39 -15.32
N PHE A 274 2.75 0.88 -15.28
CA PHE A 274 2.45 2.27 -15.58
C PHE A 274 3.11 3.23 -14.57
N LEU A 275 3.02 2.96 -13.27
CA LEU A 275 3.67 3.75 -12.22
C LEU A 275 5.17 3.90 -12.48
N LEU A 276 5.88 2.77 -12.67
CA LEU A 276 7.34 2.78 -12.88
C LEU A 276 7.74 3.51 -14.17
N ALA A 277 6.99 3.33 -15.26
CA ALA A 277 7.26 4.02 -16.50
C ALA A 277 6.93 5.52 -16.42
N ALA A 278 5.90 5.90 -15.68
CA ALA A 278 5.55 7.29 -15.39
C ALA A 278 6.67 7.99 -14.61
N ASP A 279 7.16 7.36 -13.55
CA ASP A 279 8.27 7.86 -12.73
C ASP A 279 9.54 8.07 -13.59
N ALA A 280 9.88 7.11 -14.46
CA ALA A 280 11.06 7.16 -15.31
C ALA A 280 11.07 8.36 -16.29
N VAL A 281 9.90 8.96 -16.58
CA VAL A 281 9.78 10.16 -17.42
C VAL A 281 9.40 11.41 -16.64
N GLY A 282 9.44 11.34 -15.29
CA GLY A 282 9.17 12.43 -14.38
C GLY A 282 7.68 12.80 -14.25
N LEU A 283 6.77 11.86 -14.50
CA LEU A 283 5.36 12.02 -14.18
C LEU A 283 5.07 11.55 -12.76
N ARG A 284 4.27 12.30 -12.01
CA ARG A 284 3.74 11.84 -10.74
C ARG A 284 2.57 10.90 -10.99
N ALA A 285 2.65 9.69 -10.47
CA ALA A 285 1.58 8.71 -10.54
C ALA A 285 1.44 7.99 -9.19
N VAL A 286 0.26 7.42 -8.94
CA VAL A 286 -0.04 6.59 -7.77
C VAL A 286 -0.95 5.46 -8.18
N ILE A 287 -0.75 4.28 -7.60
CA ILE A 287 -1.63 3.14 -7.75
C ILE A 287 -2.83 3.29 -6.81
N VAL A 288 -4.01 3.02 -7.31
CA VAL A 288 -5.26 2.94 -6.55
C VAL A 288 -5.76 1.51 -6.58
N THR A 289 -6.07 0.96 -5.41
CA THR A 289 -6.75 -0.34 -5.30
C THR A 289 -8.19 -0.16 -4.87
N GLY A 290 -9.02 -1.14 -5.16
CA GLY A 290 -10.42 -1.11 -4.77
C GLY A 290 -11.22 -2.22 -5.40
N GLU A 291 -12.55 -2.07 -5.40
CA GLU A 291 -13.45 -2.95 -6.14
C GLU A 291 -13.89 -2.28 -7.45
N ALA A 292 -13.99 -3.06 -8.52
CA ALA A 292 -14.53 -2.61 -9.78
C ALA A 292 -15.58 -3.59 -10.31
N ASN A 293 -16.61 -3.05 -10.97
CA ASN A 293 -17.70 -3.80 -11.58
C ASN A 293 -17.59 -3.69 -13.10
N SER A 294 -17.27 -4.80 -13.76
CA SER A 294 -17.18 -4.89 -15.22
C SER A 294 -18.56 -4.96 -15.92
N GLY A 295 -19.63 -4.99 -15.16
CA GLY A 295 -20.99 -5.28 -15.65
C GLY A 295 -21.32 -6.76 -15.67
N LEU A 296 -20.33 -7.66 -15.58
CA LEU A 296 -20.49 -9.11 -15.46
C LEU A 296 -20.13 -9.60 -14.06
N THR A 297 -19.06 -9.07 -13.51
CA THR A 297 -18.54 -9.44 -12.17
C THR A 297 -18.08 -8.20 -11.43
N THR A 298 -18.13 -8.25 -10.09
CA THR A 298 -17.47 -7.29 -9.21
C THR A 298 -16.31 -8.00 -8.53
N GLY A 299 -15.15 -7.37 -8.53
CA GLY A 299 -13.95 -7.92 -7.91
C GLY A 299 -12.91 -6.87 -7.59
N ALA A 300 -11.86 -7.31 -6.90
CA ALA A 300 -10.70 -6.48 -6.61
C ALA A 300 -10.05 -6.00 -7.92
N HIS A 301 -9.62 -4.76 -7.92
CA HIS A 301 -9.03 -4.13 -9.10
C HIS A 301 -7.98 -3.10 -8.69
N ALA A 302 -7.01 -2.87 -9.58
CA ALA A 302 -6.01 -1.83 -9.45
C ALA A 302 -5.96 -0.98 -10.71
N TRP A 303 -5.80 0.33 -10.52
CA TRP A 303 -5.66 1.32 -11.58
C TRP A 303 -4.75 2.45 -11.10
N ASP A 304 -4.50 3.44 -11.93
CA ASP A 304 -3.60 4.54 -11.60
C ASP A 304 -4.32 5.88 -11.55
N ARG A 305 -3.71 6.81 -10.82
CA ARG A 305 -3.89 8.25 -11.01
C ARG A 305 -2.56 8.86 -11.41
N VAL A 306 -2.60 9.76 -12.36
CA VAL A 306 -1.45 10.50 -12.85
C VAL A 306 -1.73 12.00 -12.80
N TRP A 307 -0.74 12.78 -12.37
CA TRP A 307 -0.85 14.23 -12.34
C TRP A 307 -0.58 14.83 -13.71
N VAL A 308 -1.62 15.37 -14.34
CA VAL A 308 -1.55 15.95 -15.67
C VAL A 308 -2.30 17.27 -15.71
N SER A 309 -1.65 18.30 -16.21
CA SER A 309 -2.25 19.63 -16.39
C SER A 309 -2.86 20.22 -15.11
N GLY A 310 -2.20 20.02 -13.97
CA GLY A 310 -2.62 20.59 -12.69
C GLY A 310 -3.75 19.82 -12.00
N ALA A 311 -4.04 18.59 -12.40
CA ALA A 311 -5.06 17.75 -11.77
C ALA A 311 -4.70 16.27 -11.84
N TRP A 312 -5.15 15.51 -10.84
CA TRP A 312 -5.11 14.07 -10.87
C TRP A 312 -6.12 13.50 -11.85
N ARG A 313 -5.66 12.63 -12.74
CA ARG A 313 -6.44 11.95 -13.78
C ARG A 313 -6.39 10.45 -13.57
N VAL A 314 -7.51 9.77 -13.78
CA VAL A 314 -7.58 8.31 -13.70
C VAL A 314 -7.11 7.70 -15.00
N VAL A 315 -6.27 6.68 -14.89
CA VAL A 315 -5.79 5.83 -15.99
C VAL A 315 -5.98 4.38 -15.57
N ASP A 316 -6.64 3.61 -16.42
CA ASP A 316 -6.81 2.18 -16.20
C ASP A 316 -6.39 1.42 -17.46
N VAL A 317 -5.11 1.10 -17.51
CA VAL A 317 -4.50 0.44 -18.65
C VAL A 317 -5.09 -0.94 -18.89
N THR A 318 -5.46 -1.65 -17.80
CA THR A 318 -6.09 -2.97 -17.87
C THR A 318 -7.42 -2.94 -18.62
N TRP A 319 -8.28 -1.97 -18.33
CA TRP A 319 -9.61 -1.89 -18.96
C TRP A 319 -9.57 -1.28 -20.36
N ASP A 320 -8.46 -0.70 -20.73
CA ASP A 320 -8.20 -0.26 -22.10
C ASP A 320 -7.50 -1.34 -22.94
N ASP A 321 -6.96 -2.40 -22.31
CA ASP A 321 -6.49 -3.58 -23.03
C ASP A 321 -7.69 -4.39 -23.55
N ALA A 322 -7.73 -4.56 -24.88
CA ALA A 322 -8.80 -5.31 -25.53
C ALA A 322 -8.62 -6.84 -25.47
N GLY A 323 -7.60 -7.31 -24.77
CA GLY A 323 -7.21 -8.72 -24.75
C GLY A 323 -6.75 -9.21 -26.13
N ASP A 324 -6.99 -10.49 -26.42
CA ASP A 324 -6.55 -11.17 -27.64
C ASP A 324 -7.23 -10.68 -28.93
N ASP A 325 -8.11 -9.65 -28.88
CA ASP A 325 -8.69 -9.11 -30.12
C ASP A 325 -7.72 -8.18 -30.86
N VAL A 326 -6.59 -8.76 -31.26
CA VAL A 326 -5.55 -8.11 -32.08
C VAL A 326 -6.12 -7.48 -33.34
N ARG A 327 -7.29 -7.95 -33.82
CA ARG A 327 -7.98 -7.34 -34.99
C ARG A 327 -8.68 -6.04 -34.60
N ALA A 328 -9.24 -5.96 -33.42
CA ALA A 328 -9.83 -4.72 -32.93
C ALA A 328 -8.73 -3.66 -32.71
N GLN A 329 -7.61 -4.01 -32.14
CA GLN A 329 -6.45 -3.12 -31.98
C GLN A 329 -5.87 -2.69 -33.33
N ALA A 330 -5.71 -3.60 -34.27
CA ALA A 330 -5.16 -3.30 -35.59
C ALA A 330 -6.08 -2.40 -36.45
N THR A 331 -7.40 -2.46 -36.27
CA THR A 331 -8.38 -1.70 -37.03
C THR A 331 -8.81 -0.38 -36.40
N HIS A 332 -8.80 -0.30 -35.06
CA HIS A 332 -9.34 0.86 -34.34
C HIS A 332 -8.29 1.60 -33.49
N GLY A 333 -7.02 1.15 -33.50
CA GLY A 333 -5.96 1.67 -32.66
C GLY A 333 -6.11 1.24 -31.20
N VAL A 334 -5.24 1.76 -30.34
CA VAL A 334 -5.29 1.50 -28.90
C VAL A 334 -6.53 2.17 -28.29
N ARG A 335 -7.29 1.43 -27.50
CA ARG A 335 -8.42 1.96 -26.76
C ARG A 335 -7.91 2.94 -25.69
N ARG A 336 -8.68 3.96 -25.40
CA ARG A 336 -8.43 4.95 -24.35
C ARG A 336 -9.73 5.36 -23.65
N ASP A 337 -10.60 4.37 -23.43
CA ASP A 337 -11.89 4.58 -22.78
C ASP A 337 -11.75 4.96 -21.31
N TYR A 338 -10.67 4.51 -20.67
CA TYR A 338 -10.34 4.74 -19.28
C TYR A 338 -9.01 5.50 -19.11
N PHE A 339 -8.69 6.34 -20.06
CA PHE A 339 -7.44 7.11 -20.09
C PHE A 339 -7.68 8.59 -19.76
N LEU A 340 -6.96 9.13 -18.78
CA LEU A 340 -6.98 10.52 -18.29
C LEU A 340 -8.39 11.03 -17.92
N LEU A 341 -9.22 10.16 -17.35
CA LEU A 341 -10.55 10.53 -16.92
C LEU A 341 -10.51 11.50 -15.73
N ASN A 342 -11.47 12.40 -15.66
CA ASN A 342 -11.70 13.19 -14.45
C ASN A 342 -12.21 12.29 -13.32
N ALA A 343 -12.00 12.68 -12.07
CA ALA A 343 -12.46 11.93 -10.92
C ALA A 343 -14.00 11.77 -10.86
N ASP A 344 -14.74 12.68 -11.48
CA ASP A 344 -16.21 12.70 -11.56
C ASP A 344 -16.76 12.10 -12.86
N ASP A 345 -15.92 11.45 -13.68
CA ASP A 345 -16.39 10.81 -14.93
C ASP A 345 -17.35 9.67 -14.60
N PRO A 346 -18.54 9.63 -15.26
CA PRO A 346 -19.55 8.59 -15.01
C PRO A 346 -19.04 7.15 -15.21
N LYS A 347 -18.04 6.93 -16.03
CA LYS A 347 -17.41 5.61 -16.21
C LYS A 347 -16.78 5.08 -14.91
N LEU A 348 -16.39 5.97 -14.00
CA LEU A 348 -15.80 5.61 -12.72
C LEU A 348 -16.84 5.21 -11.64
N ASN A 349 -18.14 5.39 -11.89
CA ASN A 349 -19.18 4.96 -10.96
C ASN A 349 -19.23 3.43 -10.76
N THR A 350 -18.50 2.67 -11.57
CA THR A 350 -18.35 1.23 -11.43
C THR A 350 -17.21 0.83 -10.49
N ARG A 351 -16.49 1.79 -9.91
CA ARG A 351 -15.35 1.58 -9.04
C ARG A 351 -15.58 2.17 -7.66
N GLU A 352 -15.08 1.47 -6.65
CA GLU A 352 -15.01 1.94 -5.27
C GLU A 352 -13.56 1.75 -4.79
N ALA A 353 -12.84 2.86 -4.59
CA ALA A 353 -11.46 2.80 -4.09
C ALA A 353 -11.43 2.35 -2.62
N ASP A 354 -10.39 1.61 -2.25
CA ASP A 354 -10.16 1.23 -0.87
C ASP A 354 -10.03 2.48 0.01
N LEU A 355 -10.75 2.44 1.14
CA LEU A 355 -10.67 3.50 2.13
C LEU A 355 -9.48 3.24 3.05
N GLY A 356 -8.44 3.97 2.91
CA GLY A 356 -7.33 3.82 3.83
C GLY A 356 -6.27 4.88 3.61
N TRP A 357 -5.68 4.91 2.46
CA TRP A 357 -4.51 5.73 2.26
C TRP A 357 -4.43 6.40 0.85
N VAL A 358 -4.92 5.80 -0.22
CA VAL A 358 -4.98 6.46 -1.54
C VAL A 358 -6.36 7.02 -1.78
N LEU A 359 -6.74 8.01 -1.00
CA LEU A 359 -7.86 8.87 -1.31
C LEU A 359 -7.32 10.15 -1.97
N ASP A 360 -8.21 10.88 -2.65
CA ASP A 360 -7.91 12.17 -3.26
C ASP A 360 -7.18 13.15 -2.32
N ALA A 361 -7.45 13.05 -1.02
CA ALA A 361 -6.80 13.87 0.00
C ALA A 361 -5.31 13.57 0.19
N ARG A 362 -4.86 12.32 -0.05
CA ARG A 362 -3.45 11.92 0.10
C ARG A 362 -2.66 11.97 -1.21
N ALA A 363 -3.33 11.90 -2.34
CA ALA A 363 -2.67 12.03 -3.63
C ALA A 363 -1.92 13.38 -3.78
N GLY A 364 -2.28 14.40 -3.00
CA GLY A 364 -1.55 15.66 -2.91
C GLY A 364 -0.21 15.58 -2.18
N ASP A 365 0.01 14.53 -1.38
CA ASP A 365 1.24 14.34 -0.59
C ASP A 365 2.38 13.71 -1.41
N TYR A 366 2.06 13.21 -2.61
CA TYR A 366 3.04 12.74 -3.60
C TYR A 366 3.52 13.91 -4.47
N GLU A 367 4.31 14.83 -3.89
CA GLU A 367 4.88 15.98 -4.61
C GLU A 367 6.25 15.71 -5.23
#